data_4db6d089dc4cfd4a820d2c9e36facd50
#
_entry.id   4db6d089dc4cfd4a820d2c9e36facd50
#
_cell.length_a   1.000
_cell.length_b   1.000
_cell.length_c   1.000
_cell.angle_alpha   90.00
_cell.angle_beta   90.00
_cell.angle_gamma   90.00
#
_symmetry.space_group_name_H-M   'P 1'
#
loop_
_entity.id
_entity.type
_entity.pdbx_description
1 polymer ?
#
loop_
_entity_poly.entity_id
_entity_poly.type
_entity_poly.pdbx_seq_one_letter_code
_entity_poly.pdbx_strand_id
1 'polypeptide(L)' 'MVKLYYDLIKKGYKIIDDVPGVWKADVQALLDADTIQ' A
#
# COMPACT_ATOMS: atom_id res chain seq x y z
N MET A 1 -8.03 -1.69 -7.38
CA MET A 1 -7.59 -0.36 -6.94
C MET A 1 -6.43 -0.41 -5.97
N VAL A 2 -5.71 -1.49 -6.02
CA VAL A 2 -4.55 -1.67 -5.14
C VAL A 2 -3.53 -0.56 -5.34
N LYS A 3 -3.27 -0.23 -6.59
CA LYS A 3 -2.27 0.79 -6.88
C LYS A 3 -2.66 2.17 -6.34
N LEU A 4 -3.95 2.44 -6.30
CA LEU A 4 -4.42 3.71 -5.76
C LEU A 4 -4.07 3.82 -4.27
N TYR A 5 -4.34 2.76 -3.52
CA TYR A 5 -3.98 2.73 -2.10
C TYR A 5 -2.47 2.84 -1.90
N TYR A 6 -1.73 2.10 -2.70
CA TYR A 6 -0.28 2.15 -2.62
C TYR A 6 0.22 3.58 -2.80
N ASP A 7 -0.31 4.27 -3.79
CA ASP A 7 0.10 5.63 -4.07
C ASP A 7 -0.24 6.57 -2.91
N LEU A 8 -1.45 6.41 -2.36
CA LEU A 8 -1.88 7.24 -1.23
C LEU A 8 -1.02 7.01 0.01
N ILE A 9 -0.63 5.78 0.24
CA ILE A 9 0.23 5.45 1.39
C ILE A 9 1.62 6.06 1.19
N LYS A 10 2.14 5.99 -0.01
CA LYS A 10 3.45 6.55 -0.30
C LYS A 10 3.47 8.05 -0.08
N LYS A 11 2.36 8.71 -0.38
CA LYS A 11 2.25 10.15 -0.19
C LYS A 11 1.94 10.54 1.24
N GLY A 12 1.62 9.57 2.09
CA GLY A 12 1.32 9.84 3.48
C GLY A 12 -0.12 10.20 3.77
N TYR A 13 -1.01 10.00 2.80
CA TYR A 13 -2.43 10.29 2.99
C TYR A 13 -3.17 9.19 3.72
N LYS A 14 -2.66 7.97 3.64
CA LYS A 14 -3.29 6.82 4.27
C LYS A 14 -2.22 5.90 4.83
N ILE A 15 -2.65 4.98 5.68
CA ILE A 15 -1.76 3.97 6.24
C ILE A 15 -2.25 2.60 5.79
N ILE A 16 -1.41 1.60 5.95
CA ILE A 16 -1.74 0.25 5.51
C ILE A 16 -2.99 -0.29 6.21
N ASP A 17 -3.23 0.12 7.43
CA ASP A 17 -4.41 -0.31 8.19
C ASP A 17 -5.71 0.21 7.59
N ASP A 18 -5.65 1.26 6.80
CA ASP A 18 -6.82 1.81 6.11
C ASP A 18 -7.22 0.99 4.90
N VAL A 19 -6.35 0.09 4.46
CA VAL A 19 -6.60 -0.71 3.27
C VAL A 19 -7.50 -1.89 3.62
N PRO A 20 -8.55 -2.15 2.82
CA PRO A 20 -9.37 -3.34 3.04
C PRO A 20 -8.52 -4.60 3.05
N GLY A 21 -8.91 -5.56 3.89
CA GLY A 21 -8.13 -6.78 4.05
C GLY A 21 -7.88 -7.52 2.75
N VAL A 22 -8.85 -7.45 1.81
CA VAL A 22 -8.71 -8.15 0.54
C VAL A 22 -7.56 -7.60 -0.30
N TRP A 23 -7.18 -6.35 -0.09
CA TRP A 23 -6.11 -5.71 -0.85
C TRP A 23 -4.87 -5.44 -0.02
N LYS A 24 -4.97 -5.66 1.27
CA LYS A 24 -3.89 -5.30 2.18
C LYS A 24 -2.58 -6.03 1.84
N ALA A 25 -2.69 -7.32 1.57
CA ALA A 25 -1.51 -8.12 1.24
C ALA A 25 -0.85 -7.63 -0.05
N ASP A 26 -1.67 -7.29 -1.04
CA ASP A 26 -1.15 -6.80 -2.32
C ASP A 26 -0.46 -5.46 -2.16
N VAL A 27 -1.08 -4.56 -1.42
CA VAL A 27 -0.49 -3.26 -1.18
C VAL A 27 0.81 -3.41 -0.39
N GLN A 28 0.80 -4.29 0.60
CA GLN A 28 1.99 -4.55 1.39
C GLN A 28 3.13 -5.07 0.52
N ALA A 29 2.80 -5.95 -0.42
CA ALA A 29 3.80 -6.48 -1.35
C ALA A 29 4.40 -5.37 -2.21
N LEU A 30 3.57 -4.44 -2.66
CA LEU A 30 4.05 -3.32 -3.44
C LEU A 30 4.98 -2.42 -2.62
N LEU A 31 4.60 -2.18 -1.38
CA LEU A 31 5.41 -1.36 -0.49
C LEU A 31 6.73 -2.05 -0.17
N ASP A 32 6.69 -3.36 0.03
CA ASP A 32 7.90 -4.13 0.27
C ASP A 32 8.86 -4.03 -0.90
N ALA A 33 8.34 -4.20 -2.10
CA ALA A 33 9.17 -4.11 -3.30
C ALA A 33 9.75 -2.72 -3.46
N ASP A 34 8.99 -1.71 -3.06
CA ASP A 34 9.43 -0.33 -3.20
C ASP A 34 10.48 0.05 -2.16
N THR A 35 10.46 -0.59 -1.01
CA THR A 35 11.39 -0.25 0.07
C THR A 35 12.72 -0.99 -0.02
N ILE A 36 12.88 -1.85 -0.99
CA ILE A 36 14.16 -2.52 -1.22
C ILE A 36 15.09 -1.52 -1.87
N GLN A 37 15.83 -0.86 -1.10
CA GLN A 37 16.73 0.17 -1.65
C GLN A 37 18.12 -0.06 -1.13
#